data_e52d65c24ba920d3c578d2a25256e045
#
_entry.id   e52d65c24ba920d3c578d2a25256e045
#
_cell.length_a   1.000
_cell.length_b   1.000
_cell.length_c   1.000
_cell.angle_alpha   90.00
_cell.angle_beta   90.00
_cell.angle_gamma   90.00
#
_symmetry.space_group_name_H-M   'P 1'
#
loop_
_entity.id
_entity.type
_entity.pdbx_description
1 polymer ?
#
loop_
_entity_poly.entity_id
_entity_poly.type
_entity_poly.pdbx_seq_one_letter_code
_entity_poly.pdbx_strand_id
1 'polypeptide(L)'
;MVSEARGWHDRRRVNPLIRIIPAFMVRFFAKPYVAGDSLAKAMSAVSKLRKDRGLLSTLDLLAEDIKLPEQAERNLQAYLDMVDAAAAFEPADRPTLSLKPSSYTTSPLHEGGDAAGSREAILKISQKAAAANVNVSVDMEGRHWTDFTIETLQALHKDGLRNVGCVLQTRLHRTEKDIDKLPPGMRVRLVIGIYSEPSEIALVEKSAMKARMLEFAERLLERGHYVEFASHDVAYVRRFLEEVVPRVGATPDQFEIQMLYGVPRDRFLADMMRQGITARLYVPFALGWDLAIEYLRRRLDEYPAMMWLVTKNMFWRN
;
A
#
# COMPACT_ATOMS: atom_id res chain seq x y z
N MET A 1 -13.40 -34.27 -6.03
CA MET A 1 -13.86 -33.68 -4.75
C MET A 1 -13.33 -32.27 -4.72
N VAL A 2 -14.23 -31.32 -4.99
CA VAL A 2 -13.92 -29.89 -5.07
C VAL A 2 -13.71 -29.41 -3.63
N SER A 3 -12.49 -28.94 -3.31
CA SER A 3 -12.22 -28.21 -2.09
C SER A 3 -13.05 -26.92 -2.14
N GLU A 4 -14.12 -26.89 -1.40
CA GLU A 4 -14.91 -25.67 -1.19
C GLU A 4 -13.99 -24.55 -0.73
N ALA A 5 -13.92 -23.50 -1.53
CA ALA A 5 -13.23 -22.27 -1.17
C ALA A 5 -13.87 -21.75 0.12
N ARG A 6 -13.14 -21.80 1.23
CA ARG A 6 -13.59 -21.27 2.53
C ARG A 6 -14.01 -19.82 2.33
N GLY A 7 -15.27 -19.54 2.61
CA GLY A 7 -15.86 -18.22 2.48
C GLY A 7 -15.17 -17.17 3.35
N TRP A 8 -15.37 -15.91 3.06
CA TRP A 8 -14.77 -14.76 3.76
C TRP A 8 -15.08 -14.74 5.27
N HIS A 9 -16.23 -15.28 5.69
CA HIS A 9 -16.60 -15.47 7.10
C HIS A 9 -15.60 -16.33 7.90
N ASP A 10 -14.95 -17.28 7.24
CA ASP A 10 -13.96 -18.17 7.91
C ASP A 10 -12.58 -17.47 8.10
N ARG A 11 -12.33 -16.36 7.41
CA ARG A 11 -11.05 -15.62 7.44
C ARG A 11 -10.93 -14.59 8.57
N ARG A 12 -12.04 -14.26 9.26
CA ARG A 12 -12.00 -13.34 10.42
C ARG A 12 -11.41 -14.01 11.68
N ARG A 13 -11.26 -15.33 11.68
CA ARG A 13 -10.61 -16.05 12.77
C ARG A 13 -9.19 -16.39 12.37
N VAL A 14 -8.25 -15.57 12.82
CA VAL A 14 -6.82 -15.92 12.78
C VAL A 14 -6.65 -17.34 13.30
N ASN A 15 -5.89 -18.17 12.56
CA ASN A 15 -5.61 -19.54 12.92
C ASN A 15 -5.28 -19.63 14.43
N PRO A 16 -5.95 -20.53 15.19
CA PRO A 16 -5.71 -20.68 16.62
C PRO A 16 -4.21 -20.82 16.98
N LEU A 17 -3.41 -21.45 16.12
CA LEU A 17 -1.97 -21.58 16.31
C LEU A 17 -1.23 -20.23 16.25
N ILE A 18 -1.72 -19.29 15.46
CA ILE A 18 -1.13 -17.93 15.37
C ILE A 18 -1.58 -17.10 16.58
N ARG A 19 -2.79 -17.35 17.11
CA ARG A 19 -3.27 -16.67 18.33
C ARG A 19 -2.47 -17.04 19.57
N ILE A 20 -1.92 -18.25 19.63
CA ILE A 20 -1.10 -18.74 20.75
C ILE A 20 0.27 -18.04 20.77
N ILE A 21 0.74 -17.47 19.64
CA ILE A 21 2.02 -16.75 19.63
C ILE A 21 1.92 -15.56 20.61
N PRO A 22 2.80 -15.50 21.63
CA PRO A 22 2.77 -14.42 22.58
C PRO A 22 2.90 -13.04 21.93
N ALA A 23 2.17 -12.05 22.40
CA ALA A 23 2.14 -10.70 21.84
C ALA A 23 3.55 -10.07 21.76
N PHE A 24 4.41 -10.32 22.76
CA PHE A 24 5.78 -9.80 22.76
C PHE A 24 6.62 -10.38 21.62
N MET A 25 6.41 -11.65 21.23
CA MET A 25 7.10 -12.28 20.11
C MET A 25 6.62 -11.66 18.79
N VAL A 26 5.30 -11.52 18.60
CA VAL A 26 4.76 -10.84 17.41
C VAL A 26 5.32 -9.43 17.30
N ARG A 27 5.33 -8.67 18.42
CA ARG A 27 5.91 -7.32 18.47
C ARG A 27 7.41 -7.31 18.12
N PHE A 28 8.16 -8.26 18.63
CA PHE A 28 9.61 -8.38 18.35
C PHE A 28 9.88 -8.56 16.86
N PHE A 29 9.14 -9.46 16.19
CA PHE A 29 9.26 -9.68 14.76
C PHE A 29 8.69 -8.54 13.91
N ALA A 30 7.69 -7.83 14.41
CA ALA A 30 7.03 -6.72 13.74
C ALA A 30 7.82 -5.41 13.79
N LYS A 31 8.51 -5.17 14.90
CA LYS A 31 9.19 -3.90 15.18
C LYS A 31 10.06 -3.37 14.04
N PRO A 32 10.78 -4.19 13.25
CA PRO A 32 11.54 -3.69 12.11
C PRO A 32 10.66 -3.13 10.96
N TYR A 33 9.40 -3.56 10.86
CA TYR A 33 8.50 -3.27 9.75
C TYR A 33 7.40 -2.25 10.09
N VAL A 34 7.30 -1.82 11.35
CA VAL A 34 6.31 -0.85 11.83
C VAL A 34 7.05 0.32 12.44
N ALA A 35 6.83 1.52 11.94
CA ALA A 35 7.55 2.73 12.33
C ALA A 35 7.27 3.18 13.76
N GLY A 36 6.18 2.70 14.35
CA GLY A 36 5.83 2.97 15.75
C GLY A 36 4.37 2.75 16.06
N ASP A 37 4.03 3.10 17.31
CA ASP A 37 2.71 2.97 17.91
C ASP A 37 2.00 4.33 18.08
N SER A 38 2.49 5.36 17.35
CA SER A 38 1.89 6.70 17.34
C SER A 38 2.31 7.47 16.11
N LEU A 39 1.52 8.48 15.72
CA LEU A 39 1.84 9.39 14.61
C LEU A 39 3.19 10.08 14.82
N ALA A 40 3.47 10.55 16.04
CA ALA A 40 4.74 11.22 16.36
C ALA A 40 5.97 10.32 16.08
N LYS A 41 5.91 9.03 16.43
CA LYS A 41 6.98 8.07 16.13
C LYS A 41 7.10 7.81 14.63
N ALA A 42 5.97 7.68 13.93
CA ALA A 42 5.96 7.52 12.48
C ALA A 42 6.60 8.73 11.77
N MET A 43 6.23 9.95 12.16
CA MET A 43 6.82 11.18 11.61
C MET A 43 8.30 11.32 11.92
N SER A 44 8.74 10.93 13.11
CA SER A 44 10.17 10.86 13.45
C SER A 44 10.93 9.88 12.55
N ALA A 45 10.34 8.70 12.27
CA ALA A 45 10.93 7.73 11.35
C ALA A 45 11.03 8.29 9.92
N VAL A 46 9.98 8.95 9.43
CA VAL A 46 9.95 9.62 8.11
C VAL A 46 11.04 10.69 8.02
N SER A 47 11.14 11.59 9.02
CA SER A 47 12.20 12.62 9.08
C SER A 47 13.59 12.01 9.03
N LYS A 48 13.80 10.93 9.78
CA LYS A 48 15.09 10.23 9.82
C LYS A 48 15.41 9.58 8.48
N LEU A 49 14.45 8.91 7.83
CA LEU A 49 14.63 8.32 6.50
C LEU A 49 15.03 9.39 5.48
N ARG A 50 14.39 10.53 5.50
CA ARG A 50 14.70 11.64 4.59
C ARG A 50 16.07 12.23 4.86
N LYS A 51 16.35 12.59 6.12
CA LYS A 51 17.60 13.23 6.54
C LYS A 51 18.83 12.35 6.35
N ASP A 52 18.73 11.08 6.80
CA ASP A 52 19.91 10.20 6.88
C ASP A 52 20.14 9.44 5.56
N ARG A 53 19.09 9.25 4.74
CA ARG A 53 19.12 8.36 3.58
C ARG A 53 18.59 8.97 2.29
N GLY A 54 18.05 10.18 2.32
CA GLY A 54 17.43 10.83 1.15
C GLY A 54 16.11 10.18 0.68
N LEU A 55 15.60 9.16 1.40
CA LEU A 55 14.40 8.41 0.99
C LEU A 55 13.13 9.19 1.28
N LEU A 56 12.19 9.14 0.33
CA LEU A 56 10.82 9.57 0.54
C LEU A 56 10.01 8.50 1.28
N SER A 57 8.84 8.87 1.77
CA SER A 57 7.99 7.96 2.53
C SER A 57 6.52 8.07 2.12
N THR A 58 5.80 6.93 2.19
CA THR A 58 4.34 6.86 2.20
C THR A 58 3.91 6.35 3.56
N LEU A 59 3.10 7.10 4.28
CA LEU A 59 2.57 6.69 5.58
C LEU A 59 1.30 5.87 5.40
N ASP A 60 1.21 4.76 6.13
CA ASP A 60 0.05 3.89 6.18
C ASP A 60 -0.36 3.65 7.64
N LEU A 61 -1.59 3.97 8.00
CA LEU A 61 -2.16 3.64 9.29
C LEU A 61 -2.75 2.24 9.26
N LEU A 62 -2.25 1.37 10.14
CA LEU A 62 -2.77 0.02 10.35
C LEU A 62 -4.09 0.08 11.13
N ALA A 63 -5.19 0.27 10.43
CA ALA A 63 -6.51 0.58 10.99
C ALA A 63 -7.67 -0.15 10.31
N GLU A 64 -7.41 -1.26 9.66
CA GLU A 64 -8.41 -2.09 9.00
C GLU A 64 -9.18 -2.94 10.02
N ASP A 65 -10.30 -3.55 9.57
CA ASP A 65 -11.15 -4.48 10.33
C ASP A 65 -11.72 -3.88 11.62
N ILE A 66 -12.21 -2.67 11.52
CA ILE A 66 -12.93 -2.02 12.60
C ILE A 66 -14.23 -2.78 12.94
N LYS A 67 -14.60 -2.74 14.22
CA LYS A 67 -15.77 -3.46 14.74
C LYS A 67 -16.86 -2.53 15.24
N LEU A 68 -16.49 -1.29 15.51
CA LEU A 68 -17.37 -0.27 16.08
C LEU A 68 -17.35 0.99 15.19
N PRO A 69 -18.49 1.64 14.94
CA PRO A 69 -18.56 2.85 14.12
C PRO A 69 -17.62 3.97 14.60
N GLU A 70 -17.42 4.10 15.93
CA GLU A 70 -16.53 5.11 16.52
C GLU A 70 -15.07 4.90 16.13
N GLN A 71 -14.71 3.70 15.67
CA GLN A 71 -13.37 3.43 15.13
C GLN A 71 -13.19 4.06 13.75
N ALA A 72 -14.26 4.12 12.91
CA ALA A 72 -14.23 4.83 11.65
C ALA A 72 -13.97 6.32 11.82
N GLU A 73 -14.65 6.95 12.79
CA GLU A 73 -14.45 8.37 13.11
C GLU A 73 -13.02 8.63 13.61
N ARG A 74 -12.50 7.77 14.49
CA ARG A 74 -11.11 7.85 14.96
C ARG A 74 -10.11 7.70 13.83
N ASN A 75 -10.34 6.78 12.89
CA ASN A 75 -9.50 6.58 11.74
C ASN A 75 -9.53 7.80 10.81
N LEU A 76 -10.71 8.36 10.56
CA LEU A 76 -10.84 9.60 9.79
C LEU A 76 -10.03 10.72 10.45
N GLN A 77 -10.22 10.96 11.77
CA GLN A 77 -9.48 12.01 12.46
C GLN A 77 -7.98 11.78 12.42
N ALA A 78 -7.52 10.54 12.61
CA ALA A 78 -6.11 10.18 12.52
C ALA A 78 -5.51 10.51 11.13
N TYR A 79 -6.24 10.25 10.04
CA TYR A 79 -5.78 10.65 8.70
C TYR A 79 -5.78 12.16 8.49
N LEU A 80 -6.74 12.90 9.06
CA LEU A 80 -6.72 14.36 9.03
C LEU A 80 -5.50 14.92 9.79
N ASP A 81 -5.15 14.34 10.93
CA ASP A 81 -3.94 14.68 11.69
C ASP A 81 -2.65 14.30 10.93
N MET A 82 -2.66 13.17 10.20
CA MET A 82 -1.55 12.78 9.31
C MET A 82 -1.34 13.79 8.18
N VAL A 83 -2.40 14.34 7.62
CA VAL A 83 -2.30 15.41 6.60
C VAL A 83 -1.61 16.64 7.17
N ASP A 84 -2.01 17.10 8.37
CA ASP A 84 -1.40 18.25 9.03
C ASP A 84 0.09 18.00 9.32
N ALA A 85 0.40 16.82 9.83
CA ALA A 85 1.79 16.42 10.10
C ALA A 85 2.63 16.32 8.82
N ALA A 86 2.08 15.81 7.72
CA ALA A 86 2.75 15.75 6.43
C ALA A 86 2.97 17.15 5.83
N ALA A 87 2.01 18.04 5.98
CA ALA A 87 2.08 19.43 5.49
C ALA A 87 3.21 20.24 6.15
N ALA A 88 3.65 19.86 7.34
CA ALA A 88 4.76 20.50 8.03
C ALA A 88 6.14 20.25 7.39
N PHE A 89 6.24 19.31 6.45
CA PHE A 89 7.46 19.08 5.67
C PHE A 89 7.55 20.03 4.47
N GLU A 90 8.78 20.30 4.04
CA GLU A 90 9.00 20.99 2.76
C GLU A 90 8.32 20.20 1.62
N PRO A 91 7.78 20.88 0.60
CA PRO A 91 6.99 20.24 -0.45
C PRO A 91 7.67 19.02 -1.11
N ALA A 92 8.97 19.10 -1.37
CA ALA A 92 9.75 18.03 -1.99
C ALA A 92 9.98 16.81 -1.06
N ASP A 93 9.82 16.99 0.24
CA ASP A 93 10.11 16.00 1.28
C ASP A 93 8.85 15.41 1.91
N ARG A 94 7.68 15.96 1.54
CA ARG A 94 6.39 15.56 2.12
C ARG A 94 6.15 14.08 1.94
N PRO A 95 5.82 13.35 3.02
CA PRO A 95 5.33 12.01 2.87
C PRO A 95 3.97 12.02 2.16
N THR A 96 3.74 11.02 1.33
CA THR A 96 2.39 10.72 0.83
C THR A 96 1.63 9.89 1.86
N LEU A 97 0.31 9.82 1.74
CA LEU A 97 -0.51 8.99 2.61
C LEU A 97 -1.12 7.85 1.80
N SER A 98 -1.23 6.68 2.39
CA SER A 98 -1.98 5.56 1.84
C SER A 98 -3.14 5.25 2.75
N LEU A 99 -4.35 5.14 2.21
CA LEU A 99 -5.55 4.85 2.97
C LEU A 99 -6.31 3.66 2.39
N LYS A 100 -6.99 2.94 3.26
CA LYS A 100 -7.78 1.77 2.89
C LYS A 100 -9.26 2.03 3.05
N PRO A 101 -10.08 1.77 2.02
CA PRO A 101 -11.53 1.94 2.11
C PRO A 101 -12.18 1.20 3.27
N SER A 102 -11.69 0.01 3.61
CA SER A 102 -12.23 -0.80 4.72
C SER A 102 -12.03 -0.20 6.11
N SER A 103 -11.15 0.80 6.25
CA SER A 103 -10.90 1.46 7.54
C SER A 103 -12.08 2.31 8.04
N TYR A 104 -13.13 2.48 7.24
CA TYR A 104 -14.28 3.34 7.54
C TYR A 104 -15.61 2.59 7.57
N THR A 105 -15.60 1.26 7.57
CA THR A 105 -16.81 0.43 7.68
C THR A 105 -16.56 -0.78 8.55
N THR A 106 -17.57 -1.17 9.33
CA THR A 106 -17.52 -2.31 10.26
C THR A 106 -17.73 -3.66 9.58
N SER A 107 -18.13 -3.66 8.31
CA SER A 107 -18.39 -4.86 7.52
C SER A 107 -17.84 -4.68 6.10
N PRO A 108 -17.46 -5.76 5.42
CA PRO A 108 -17.12 -5.71 4.01
C PRO A 108 -18.31 -5.27 3.15
N LEU A 109 -18.06 -4.63 2.00
CA LEU A 109 -19.14 -4.11 1.15
C LEU A 109 -20.16 -5.18 0.71
N HIS A 110 -19.68 -6.38 0.37
CA HIS A 110 -20.57 -7.49 -0.04
C HIS A 110 -21.36 -8.12 1.11
N GLU A 111 -21.10 -7.70 2.35
CA GLU A 111 -21.82 -8.08 3.57
C GLU A 111 -22.61 -6.90 4.17
N GLY A 112 -22.91 -5.89 3.36
CA GLY A 112 -23.68 -4.72 3.79
C GLY A 112 -22.84 -3.64 4.48
N GLY A 113 -21.56 -3.56 4.18
CA GLY A 113 -20.68 -2.50 4.67
C GLY A 113 -21.10 -1.12 4.16
N ASP A 114 -20.73 -0.08 4.93
CA ASP A 114 -21.05 1.31 4.65
C ASP A 114 -20.16 1.89 3.54
N ALA A 115 -20.58 1.69 2.29
CA ALA A 115 -19.92 2.29 1.13
C ALA A 115 -20.01 3.82 1.11
N ALA A 116 -21.11 4.39 1.59
CA ALA A 116 -21.30 5.85 1.61
C ALA A 116 -20.36 6.51 2.61
N GLY A 117 -20.28 6.00 3.84
CA GLY A 117 -19.37 6.50 4.88
C GLY A 117 -17.91 6.34 4.49
N SER A 118 -17.53 5.21 3.87
CA SER A 118 -16.16 5.02 3.34
C SER A 118 -15.84 6.06 2.26
N ARG A 119 -16.75 6.33 1.32
CA ARG A 119 -16.55 7.33 0.26
C ARG A 119 -16.46 8.74 0.82
N GLU A 120 -17.30 9.08 1.80
CA GLU A 120 -17.25 10.37 2.47
C GLU A 120 -15.94 10.61 3.22
N ALA A 121 -15.45 9.61 3.94
CA ALA A 121 -14.17 9.68 4.64
C ALA A 121 -13.01 9.90 3.65
N ILE A 122 -12.97 9.12 2.56
CA ILE A 122 -11.96 9.27 1.51
C ILE A 122 -12.02 10.68 0.90
N LEU A 123 -13.21 11.21 0.62
CA LEU A 123 -13.39 12.55 0.09
C LEU A 123 -12.85 13.62 1.04
N LYS A 124 -13.23 13.58 2.33
CA LYS A 124 -12.77 14.55 3.35
C LYS A 124 -11.24 14.55 3.48
N ILE A 125 -10.63 13.38 3.54
CA ILE A 125 -9.16 13.25 3.62
C ILE A 125 -8.52 13.83 2.35
N SER A 126 -9.04 13.48 1.17
CA SER A 126 -8.51 13.92 -0.12
C SER A 126 -8.60 15.43 -0.32
N GLN A 127 -9.70 16.05 0.11
CA GLN A 127 -9.88 17.50 0.08
C GLN A 127 -8.90 18.24 1.00
N LYS A 128 -8.77 17.79 2.24
CA LYS A 128 -7.80 18.37 3.18
C LYS A 128 -6.37 18.19 2.67
N ALA A 129 -6.05 17.02 2.15
CA ALA A 129 -4.74 16.73 1.57
C ALA A 129 -4.44 17.60 0.34
N ALA A 130 -5.43 17.85 -0.53
CA ALA A 130 -5.30 18.76 -1.68
C ALA A 130 -4.99 20.18 -1.24
N ALA A 131 -5.71 20.70 -0.25
CA ALA A 131 -5.48 22.04 0.30
C ALA A 131 -4.07 22.19 0.93
N ALA A 132 -3.50 21.10 1.42
CA ALA A 132 -2.17 21.03 2.01
C ALA A 132 -1.05 20.62 1.03
N ASN A 133 -1.35 20.40 -0.26
CA ASN A 133 -0.44 19.83 -1.26
C ASN A 133 0.17 18.48 -0.80
N VAL A 134 -0.62 17.61 -0.20
CA VAL A 134 -0.25 16.24 0.18
C VAL A 134 -0.89 15.27 -0.79
N ASN A 135 -0.12 14.34 -1.32
CA ASN A 135 -0.64 13.27 -2.17
C ASN A 135 -1.18 12.12 -1.31
N VAL A 136 -2.28 11.53 -1.77
CA VAL A 136 -2.93 10.39 -1.13
C VAL A 136 -3.06 9.27 -2.15
N SER A 137 -2.86 8.03 -1.75
CA SER A 137 -3.19 6.84 -2.54
C SER A 137 -4.30 6.05 -1.86
N VAL A 138 -5.32 5.67 -2.63
CA VAL A 138 -6.34 4.74 -2.16
C VAL A 138 -5.87 3.32 -2.47
N ASP A 139 -5.66 2.52 -1.44
CA ASP A 139 -5.20 1.14 -1.57
C ASP A 139 -6.27 0.25 -2.22
N MET A 140 -5.80 -0.67 -3.07
CA MET A 140 -6.64 -1.71 -3.62
C MET A 140 -6.68 -2.90 -2.68
N GLU A 141 -7.85 -3.20 -2.19
CA GLU A 141 -8.09 -4.32 -1.28
C GLU A 141 -8.60 -5.56 -2.04
N GLY A 142 -9.26 -6.51 -1.37
CA GLY A 142 -9.82 -7.70 -2.01
C GLY A 142 -10.83 -7.34 -3.12
N ARG A 143 -11.13 -8.32 -3.97
CA ARG A 143 -11.96 -8.14 -5.20
C ARG A 143 -13.26 -7.35 -5.01
N HIS A 144 -13.88 -7.46 -3.84
CA HIS A 144 -15.14 -6.77 -3.54
C HIS A 144 -15.02 -5.25 -3.37
N TRP A 145 -13.79 -4.76 -3.22
CA TRP A 145 -13.49 -3.33 -3.12
C TRP A 145 -13.07 -2.71 -4.45
N THR A 146 -12.79 -3.51 -5.48
CA THR A 146 -12.16 -3.02 -6.70
C THR A 146 -13.04 -2.00 -7.44
N ASP A 147 -14.33 -2.32 -7.66
CA ASP A 147 -15.25 -1.40 -8.35
C ASP A 147 -15.47 -0.13 -7.53
N PHE A 148 -15.72 -0.27 -6.23
CA PHE A 148 -15.86 0.86 -5.31
C PHE A 148 -14.65 1.81 -5.39
N THR A 149 -13.43 1.26 -5.38
CA THR A 149 -12.19 2.05 -5.42
C THR A 149 -12.07 2.79 -6.76
N ILE A 150 -12.24 2.11 -7.88
CA ILE A 150 -12.14 2.73 -9.21
C ILE A 150 -13.20 3.84 -9.38
N GLU A 151 -14.46 3.57 -9.04
CA GLU A 151 -15.54 4.56 -9.11
C GLU A 151 -15.30 5.77 -8.21
N THR A 152 -14.81 5.54 -6.99
CA THR A 152 -14.47 6.62 -6.05
C THR A 152 -13.36 7.50 -6.63
N LEU A 153 -12.32 6.91 -7.18
CA LEU A 153 -11.21 7.65 -7.81
C LEU A 153 -11.68 8.48 -9.01
N GLN A 154 -12.53 7.91 -9.87
CA GLN A 154 -13.12 8.63 -11.01
C GLN A 154 -13.94 9.84 -10.55
N ALA A 155 -14.75 9.68 -9.49
CA ALA A 155 -15.54 10.76 -8.91
C ALA A 155 -14.63 11.87 -8.34
N LEU A 156 -13.62 11.52 -7.52
CA LEU A 156 -12.68 12.48 -6.95
C LEU A 156 -11.93 13.30 -8.03
N HIS A 157 -11.45 12.63 -9.08
CA HIS A 157 -10.78 13.30 -10.18
C HIS A 157 -11.72 14.17 -11.02
N LYS A 158 -12.98 13.75 -11.21
CA LYS A 158 -14.02 14.57 -11.85
C LYS A 158 -14.27 15.85 -11.06
N ASP A 159 -14.22 15.78 -9.73
CA ASP A 159 -14.36 16.92 -8.81
C ASP A 159 -13.08 17.75 -8.68
N GLY A 160 -12.04 17.48 -9.47
CA GLY A 160 -10.79 18.24 -9.52
C GLY A 160 -9.71 17.83 -8.54
N LEU A 161 -9.91 16.79 -7.73
CA LEU A 161 -8.92 16.30 -6.76
C LEU A 161 -7.83 15.46 -7.45
N ARG A 162 -6.77 16.14 -7.93
CA ARG A 162 -5.66 15.51 -8.68
C ARG A 162 -4.57 14.95 -7.80
N ASN A 163 -4.59 15.22 -6.52
CA ASN A 163 -3.65 14.70 -5.50
C ASN A 163 -3.94 13.25 -5.09
N VAL A 164 -4.96 12.62 -5.66
CA VAL A 164 -5.38 11.26 -5.32
C VAL A 164 -4.91 10.28 -6.38
N GLY A 165 -4.10 9.32 -5.97
CA GLY A 165 -3.65 8.18 -6.76
C GLY A 165 -4.32 6.88 -6.33
N CYS A 166 -3.99 5.80 -7.01
CA CYS A 166 -4.51 4.46 -6.70
C CYS A 166 -3.42 3.40 -6.60
N VAL A 167 -3.84 2.21 -6.21
CA VAL A 167 -3.02 1.01 -6.25
C VAL A 167 -3.68 0.00 -7.19
N LEU A 168 -2.90 -0.63 -8.05
CA LEU A 168 -3.35 -1.72 -8.91
C LEU A 168 -2.59 -3.01 -8.61
N GLN A 169 -3.32 -4.11 -8.58
CA GLN A 169 -2.77 -5.44 -8.32
C GLN A 169 -2.58 -6.21 -9.63
N THR A 170 -1.34 -6.53 -10.00
CA THR A 170 -1.05 -7.21 -11.27
C THR A 170 -1.56 -8.64 -11.34
N ARG A 171 -1.88 -9.24 -10.19
CA ARG A 171 -2.46 -10.58 -10.13
C ARG A 171 -3.90 -10.65 -10.66
N LEU A 172 -4.69 -9.58 -10.54
CA LEU A 172 -6.10 -9.61 -10.96
C LEU A 172 -6.19 -9.60 -12.49
N HIS A 173 -6.99 -10.49 -13.07
CA HIS A 173 -7.23 -10.55 -14.50
C HIS A 173 -7.85 -9.26 -15.04
N ARG A 174 -8.65 -8.60 -14.23
CA ARG A 174 -9.34 -7.35 -14.61
C ARG A 174 -8.43 -6.12 -14.66
N THR A 175 -7.25 -6.14 -14.03
CA THR A 175 -6.36 -4.97 -13.91
C THR A 175 -6.04 -4.34 -15.27
N GLU A 176 -5.90 -5.14 -16.31
CA GLU A 176 -5.69 -4.65 -17.67
C GLU A 176 -6.80 -3.69 -18.12
N LYS A 177 -8.07 -4.06 -17.88
CA LYS A 177 -9.23 -3.25 -18.22
C LYS A 177 -9.42 -2.09 -17.24
N ASP A 178 -9.00 -2.25 -15.99
CA ASP A 178 -9.09 -1.20 -14.98
C ASP A 178 -8.11 -0.05 -15.25
N ILE A 179 -6.93 -0.33 -15.84
CA ILE A 179 -6.00 0.71 -16.33
C ILE A 179 -6.71 1.66 -17.30
N ASP A 180 -7.57 1.14 -18.19
CA ASP A 180 -8.29 1.94 -19.19
C ASP A 180 -9.33 2.88 -18.57
N LYS A 181 -9.78 2.59 -17.35
CA LYS A 181 -10.78 3.37 -16.62
C LYS A 181 -10.16 4.48 -15.76
N LEU A 182 -8.85 4.48 -15.58
CA LEU A 182 -8.19 5.46 -14.73
C LEU A 182 -8.26 6.86 -15.33
N PRO A 183 -8.52 7.88 -14.53
CA PRO A 183 -8.37 9.26 -14.94
C PRO A 183 -6.94 9.57 -15.41
N PRO A 184 -6.75 10.38 -16.45
CA PRO A 184 -5.44 10.67 -17.02
C PRO A 184 -4.51 11.36 -16.00
N GLY A 185 -3.19 11.05 -16.09
CA GLY A 185 -2.16 11.68 -15.25
C GLY A 185 -2.16 11.24 -13.79
N MET A 186 -2.89 10.17 -13.45
CA MET A 186 -2.96 9.66 -12.07
C MET A 186 -1.64 9.03 -11.64
N ARG A 187 -1.32 9.16 -10.34
CA ARG A 187 -0.26 8.35 -9.69
C ARG A 187 -0.79 6.95 -9.44
N VAL A 188 -0.07 5.94 -9.89
CA VAL A 188 -0.49 4.54 -9.79
C VAL A 188 0.60 3.70 -9.13
N ARG A 189 0.35 3.21 -7.93
CA ARG A 189 1.20 2.23 -7.28
C ARG A 189 0.89 0.83 -7.82
N LEU A 190 1.84 0.27 -8.52
CA LEU A 190 1.72 -1.04 -9.11
C LEU A 190 2.34 -2.09 -8.19
N VAL A 191 1.53 -3.04 -7.73
CA VAL A 191 1.92 -4.13 -6.82
C VAL A 191 1.49 -5.49 -7.38
N ILE A 192 2.12 -6.56 -6.93
CA ILE A 192 1.66 -7.92 -7.26
C ILE A 192 0.25 -8.17 -6.70
N GLY A 193 -0.01 -7.71 -5.47
CA GLY A 193 -1.22 -7.99 -4.71
C GLY A 193 -0.99 -9.11 -3.69
N ILE A 194 -1.56 -8.92 -2.49
CA ILE A 194 -1.39 -9.84 -1.36
C ILE A 194 -2.65 -10.68 -1.07
N TYR A 195 -3.82 -10.21 -1.51
CA TYR A 195 -5.07 -10.90 -1.25
C TYR A 195 -5.13 -12.23 -2.03
N SER A 196 -5.46 -13.30 -1.33
CA SER A 196 -5.67 -14.60 -1.97
C SER A 196 -7.00 -14.59 -2.70
N GLU A 197 -6.95 -14.69 -4.01
CA GLU A 197 -8.13 -14.72 -4.88
C GLU A 197 -8.17 -16.03 -5.67
N PRO A 198 -9.35 -16.53 -6.05
CA PRO A 198 -9.47 -17.75 -6.86
C PRO A 198 -8.88 -17.55 -8.27
N SER A 199 -8.46 -18.65 -8.89
CA SER A 199 -7.78 -18.65 -10.21
C SER A 199 -8.62 -18.05 -11.34
N GLU A 200 -9.95 -18.08 -11.21
CA GLU A 200 -10.89 -17.48 -12.17
C GLU A 200 -10.80 -15.94 -12.16
N ILE A 201 -10.27 -15.37 -11.09
CA ILE A 201 -10.19 -13.92 -10.85
C ILE A 201 -8.76 -13.41 -10.91
N ALA A 202 -7.78 -14.24 -10.50
CA ALA A 202 -6.40 -13.82 -10.35
C ALA A 202 -5.40 -14.89 -10.80
N LEU A 203 -4.26 -14.42 -11.27
CA LEU A 203 -3.09 -15.26 -11.47
C LEU A 203 -2.65 -15.88 -10.14
N VAL A 204 -2.24 -17.14 -10.18
CA VAL A 204 -1.68 -17.86 -9.03
C VAL A 204 -0.16 -17.95 -9.08
N GLU A 205 0.42 -17.95 -10.28
CA GLU A 205 1.86 -18.05 -10.48
C GLU A 205 2.57 -16.69 -10.32
N LYS A 206 3.53 -16.62 -9.39
CA LYS A 206 4.25 -15.37 -9.10
C LYS A 206 5.06 -14.85 -10.29
N SER A 207 5.62 -15.74 -11.10
CA SER A 207 6.34 -15.37 -12.32
C SER A 207 5.43 -14.64 -13.32
N ALA A 208 4.21 -15.12 -13.53
CA ALA A 208 3.22 -14.49 -14.39
C ALA A 208 2.76 -13.13 -13.84
N MET A 209 2.53 -13.02 -12.52
CA MET A 209 2.19 -11.74 -11.88
C MET A 209 3.28 -10.69 -12.08
N LYS A 210 4.55 -11.10 -11.97
CA LYS A 210 5.70 -10.20 -12.13
C LYS A 210 5.92 -9.81 -13.60
N ALA A 211 5.69 -10.72 -14.54
CA ALA A 211 5.72 -10.40 -15.98
C ALA A 211 4.66 -9.34 -16.28
N ARG A 212 3.41 -9.54 -15.82
CA ARG A 212 2.33 -8.55 -15.94
C ARG A 212 2.67 -7.20 -15.28
N MET A 213 3.48 -7.19 -14.24
CA MET A 213 3.90 -5.95 -13.61
C MET A 213 4.74 -5.08 -14.55
N LEU A 214 5.61 -5.68 -15.37
CA LEU A 214 6.37 -4.95 -16.40
C LEU A 214 5.45 -4.46 -17.51
N GLU A 215 4.56 -5.31 -18.02
CA GLU A 215 3.59 -4.95 -19.07
C GLU A 215 2.68 -3.79 -18.64
N PHE A 216 2.16 -3.85 -17.41
CA PHE A 216 1.28 -2.80 -16.91
C PHE A 216 2.03 -1.50 -16.57
N ALA A 217 3.30 -1.59 -16.13
CA ALA A 217 4.12 -0.41 -15.94
C ALA A 217 4.36 0.32 -17.27
N GLU A 218 4.67 -0.43 -18.35
CA GLU A 218 4.81 0.08 -19.71
C GLU A 218 3.54 0.81 -20.14
N ARG A 219 2.39 0.14 -20.07
CA ARG A 219 1.09 0.69 -20.47
C ARG A 219 0.69 1.93 -19.66
N LEU A 220 0.98 1.97 -18.35
CA LEU A 220 0.70 3.13 -17.52
C LEU A 220 1.57 4.33 -17.91
N LEU A 221 2.87 4.12 -18.16
CA LEU A 221 3.78 5.18 -18.61
C LEU A 221 3.37 5.72 -20.00
N GLU A 222 3.03 4.86 -20.95
CA GLU A 222 2.55 5.24 -22.29
C GLU A 222 1.28 6.09 -22.24
N ARG A 223 0.44 5.88 -21.22
CA ARG A 223 -0.78 6.67 -20.98
C ARG A 223 -0.54 7.94 -20.18
N GLY A 224 0.71 8.25 -19.83
CA GLY A 224 1.07 9.44 -19.08
C GLY A 224 0.73 9.39 -17.59
N HIS A 225 0.58 8.20 -17.02
CA HIS A 225 0.46 8.02 -15.58
C HIS A 225 1.82 8.10 -14.90
N TYR A 226 1.85 8.57 -13.66
CA TYR A 226 3.04 8.45 -12.81
C TYR A 226 3.08 7.05 -12.19
N VAL A 227 4.13 6.29 -12.43
CA VAL A 227 4.24 4.89 -11.99
C VAL A 227 5.02 4.77 -10.70
N GLU A 228 4.39 4.29 -9.65
CA GLU A 228 5.01 3.89 -8.39
C GLU A 228 5.27 2.36 -8.45
N PHE A 229 6.46 1.97 -8.92
CA PHE A 229 6.81 0.56 -9.11
C PHE A 229 7.19 -0.07 -7.78
N ALA A 230 6.26 -0.80 -7.16
CA ALA A 230 6.38 -1.31 -5.80
C ALA A 230 6.75 -2.81 -5.77
N SER A 231 8.04 -3.10 -5.67
CA SER A 231 8.56 -4.47 -5.63
C SER A 231 9.83 -4.59 -4.80
N HIS A 232 9.95 -5.70 -4.05
CA HIS A 232 11.19 -6.10 -3.36
C HIS A 232 12.11 -6.97 -4.21
N ASP A 233 11.67 -7.38 -5.39
CA ASP A 233 12.44 -8.19 -6.31
C ASP A 233 13.36 -7.31 -7.15
N VAL A 234 14.63 -7.25 -6.72
CA VAL A 234 15.67 -6.44 -7.35
C VAL A 234 15.82 -6.76 -8.85
N ALA A 235 15.69 -8.03 -9.25
CA ALA A 235 15.81 -8.41 -10.65
C ALA A 235 14.69 -7.79 -11.49
N TYR A 236 13.46 -7.79 -11.00
CA TYR A 236 12.33 -7.19 -11.71
C TYR A 236 12.35 -5.65 -11.68
N VAL A 237 12.84 -5.04 -10.58
CA VAL A 237 13.08 -3.58 -10.57
C VAL A 237 14.13 -3.21 -11.61
N ARG A 238 15.23 -3.97 -11.74
CA ARG A 238 16.24 -3.73 -12.78
C ARG A 238 15.64 -3.88 -14.18
N ARG A 239 14.88 -4.93 -14.44
CA ARG A 239 14.18 -5.11 -15.72
C ARG A 239 13.24 -3.96 -16.05
N PHE A 240 12.50 -3.44 -15.07
CA PHE A 240 11.68 -2.24 -15.28
C PHE A 240 12.56 -1.06 -15.75
N LEU A 241 13.67 -0.80 -15.08
CA LEU A 241 14.56 0.32 -15.37
C LEU A 241 15.36 0.14 -16.66
N GLU A 242 15.77 -1.09 -17.00
CA GLU A 242 16.66 -1.38 -18.12
C GLU A 242 15.88 -1.74 -19.40
N GLU A 243 14.66 -2.29 -19.29
CA GLU A 243 13.87 -2.76 -20.43
C GLU A 243 12.66 -1.84 -20.71
N VAL A 244 11.86 -1.51 -19.67
CA VAL A 244 10.59 -0.77 -19.84
C VAL A 244 10.84 0.73 -19.98
N VAL A 245 11.56 1.33 -19.05
CA VAL A 245 11.81 2.79 -19.02
C VAL A 245 12.44 3.28 -20.34
N PRO A 246 13.49 2.65 -20.89
CA PRO A 246 14.06 3.09 -22.17
C PRO A 246 13.12 2.85 -23.36
N ARG A 247 12.34 1.76 -23.33
CA ARG A 247 11.43 1.41 -24.44
C ARG A 247 10.33 2.46 -24.63
N VAL A 248 9.79 2.98 -23.52
CA VAL A 248 8.76 4.04 -23.59
C VAL A 248 9.35 5.45 -23.58
N GLY A 249 10.67 5.60 -23.44
CA GLY A 249 11.33 6.90 -23.34
C GLY A 249 10.98 7.68 -22.06
N ALA A 250 10.65 6.97 -20.98
CA ALA A 250 10.25 7.60 -19.72
C ALA A 250 11.46 8.24 -19.02
N THR A 251 11.20 9.37 -18.35
CA THR A 251 12.20 10.12 -17.57
C THR A 251 11.99 9.88 -16.06
N PRO A 252 13.04 10.09 -15.22
CA PRO A 252 12.97 9.81 -13.77
C PRO A 252 11.87 10.55 -13.00
N ASP A 253 11.29 11.61 -13.55
CA ASP A 253 10.17 12.35 -12.99
C ASP A 253 8.79 11.72 -13.29
N GLN A 254 8.74 10.64 -14.07
CA GLN A 254 7.52 9.93 -14.44
C GLN A 254 7.30 8.65 -13.62
N PHE A 255 8.27 8.25 -12.81
CA PHE A 255 8.16 7.05 -11.98
C PHE A 255 9.00 7.13 -10.72
N GLU A 256 8.74 6.22 -9.80
CA GLU A 256 9.57 5.99 -8.61
C GLU A 256 9.58 4.50 -8.25
N ILE A 257 10.59 4.09 -7.47
CA ILE A 257 10.70 2.74 -6.92
C ILE A 257 10.20 2.76 -5.47
N GLN A 258 9.28 1.86 -5.15
CA GLN A 258 8.75 1.73 -3.80
C GLN A 258 9.09 0.38 -3.17
N MET A 259 9.42 0.41 -1.88
CA MET A 259 9.66 -0.79 -1.05
C MET A 259 9.04 -0.61 0.33
N LEU A 260 8.80 -1.72 1.01
CA LEU A 260 8.30 -1.69 2.38
C LEU A 260 9.42 -1.30 3.36
N TYR A 261 9.08 -0.46 4.33
CA TYR A 261 9.94 -0.12 5.46
C TYR A 261 10.44 -1.37 6.19
N GLY A 262 11.70 -1.37 6.61
CA GLY A 262 12.32 -2.47 7.34
C GLY A 262 12.84 -3.64 6.48
N VAL A 263 12.53 -3.68 5.19
CA VAL A 263 13.13 -4.68 4.29
C VAL A 263 14.56 -4.28 3.95
N PRO A 264 15.57 -5.17 4.15
CA PRO A 264 16.97 -4.84 3.94
C PRO A 264 17.30 -4.71 2.44
N ARG A 265 17.21 -3.50 1.92
CA ARG A 265 17.52 -3.14 0.51
C ARG A 265 18.29 -1.81 0.43
N ASP A 266 18.97 -1.43 1.49
CA ASP A 266 19.58 -0.11 1.65
C ASP A 266 20.59 0.21 0.57
N ARG A 267 21.48 -0.74 0.25
CA ARG A 267 22.48 -0.57 -0.82
C ARG A 267 21.83 -0.39 -2.19
N PHE A 268 20.82 -1.23 -2.48
CA PHE A 268 20.12 -1.15 -3.75
C PHE A 268 19.38 0.19 -3.92
N LEU A 269 18.67 0.65 -2.88
CA LEU A 269 17.97 1.94 -2.90
C LEU A 269 18.95 3.11 -3.04
N ALA A 270 20.11 3.06 -2.36
CA ALA A 270 21.15 4.06 -2.50
C ALA A 270 21.73 4.10 -3.93
N ASP A 271 21.87 2.93 -4.58
CA ASP A 271 22.29 2.84 -5.97
C ASP A 271 21.29 3.51 -6.93
N MET A 272 20.00 3.28 -6.73
CA MET A 272 18.94 3.88 -7.53
C MET A 272 18.95 5.41 -7.39
N MET A 273 19.03 5.90 -6.16
CA MET A 273 19.08 7.36 -5.91
C MET A 273 20.31 8.03 -6.52
N ARG A 274 21.48 7.35 -6.53
CA ARG A 274 22.68 7.87 -7.23
C ARG A 274 22.49 7.98 -8.75
N GLN A 275 21.59 7.21 -9.32
CA GLN A 275 21.19 7.28 -10.74
C GLN A 275 20.08 8.31 -10.98
N GLY A 276 19.70 9.10 -9.96
CA GLY A 276 18.66 10.11 -10.07
C GLY A 276 17.23 9.53 -9.96
N ILE A 277 17.08 8.25 -9.61
CA ILE A 277 15.77 7.59 -9.49
C ILE A 277 15.21 7.86 -8.11
N THR A 278 13.97 8.34 -8.05
CA THR A 278 13.25 8.53 -6.80
C THR A 278 12.97 7.19 -6.12
N ALA A 279 13.34 7.09 -4.84
CA ALA A 279 13.07 5.92 -4.02
C ALA A 279 12.21 6.30 -2.81
N ARG A 280 11.16 5.51 -2.56
CA ARG A 280 10.20 5.73 -1.49
C ARG A 280 9.99 4.48 -0.66
N LEU A 281 9.85 4.63 0.66
CA LEU A 281 9.43 3.54 1.54
C LEU A 281 7.97 3.68 1.94
N TYR A 282 7.24 2.58 1.87
CA TYR A 282 5.92 2.42 2.46
C TYR A 282 6.10 2.14 3.95
N VAL A 283 5.62 3.03 4.78
CA VAL A 283 5.93 3.11 6.22
C VAL A 283 4.66 2.88 7.04
N PRO A 284 4.36 1.61 7.42
CA PRO A 284 3.24 1.31 8.27
C PRO A 284 3.48 1.77 9.71
N PHE A 285 2.42 2.25 10.37
CA PHE A 285 2.40 2.50 11.81
C PHE A 285 1.01 2.23 12.38
N ALA A 286 0.87 2.16 13.70
CA ALA A 286 -0.39 1.94 14.38
C ALA A 286 -0.61 2.99 15.48
N LEU A 287 -1.85 3.15 15.90
CA LEU A 287 -2.22 3.93 17.10
C LEU A 287 -2.30 2.99 18.32
N GLY A 288 -1.15 2.41 18.67
CA GLY A 288 -1.00 1.41 19.73
C GLY A 288 -0.46 0.08 19.22
N TRP A 289 0.33 -0.60 20.05
CA TRP A 289 0.91 -1.90 19.69
C TRP A 289 -0.12 -3.02 19.58
N ASP A 290 -1.24 -2.93 20.27
CA ASP A 290 -2.28 -3.97 20.20
C ASP A 290 -2.88 -4.06 18.80
N LEU A 291 -3.14 -2.90 18.16
CA LEU A 291 -3.60 -2.82 16.77
C LEU A 291 -2.55 -3.36 15.79
N ALA A 292 -1.28 -3.00 15.98
CA ALA A 292 -0.18 -3.50 15.18
C ALA A 292 -0.06 -5.04 15.29
N ILE A 293 -0.20 -5.60 16.50
CA ILE A 293 -0.13 -7.03 16.75
C ILE A 293 -1.29 -7.77 16.09
N GLU A 294 -2.51 -7.24 16.17
CA GLU A 294 -3.69 -7.81 15.49
C GLU A 294 -3.49 -7.85 13.97
N TYR A 295 -3.05 -6.74 13.38
CA TYR A 295 -2.73 -6.65 11.96
C TYR A 295 -1.69 -7.70 11.55
N LEU A 296 -0.60 -7.81 12.29
CA LEU A 296 0.49 -8.73 11.96
C LEU A 296 0.11 -10.19 12.11
N ARG A 297 -0.72 -10.52 13.10
CA ARG A 297 -1.27 -11.88 13.24
C ARG A 297 -2.11 -12.27 12.02
N ARG A 298 -2.91 -11.33 11.48
CA ARG A 298 -3.67 -11.56 10.25
C ARG A 298 -2.75 -11.75 9.05
N ARG A 299 -1.73 -10.92 8.92
CA ARG A 299 -0.73 -11.07 7.83
C ARG A 299 0.02 -12.39 7.90
N LEU A 300 0.32 -12.87 9.11
CA LEU A 300 0.93 -14.20 9.30
C LEU A 300 -0.02 -15.33 8.91
N ASP A 301 -1.31 -15.16 9.14
CA ASP A 301 -2.34 -16.13 8.75
C ASP A 301 -2.53 -16.18 7.23
N GLU A 302 -2.63 -15.01 6.61
CA GLU A 302 -2.79 -14.85 5.15
C GLU A 302 -1.52 -15.28 4.38
N TYR A 303 -0.34 -15.09 4.97
CA TYR A 303 0.94 -15.35 4.34
C TYR A 303 1.97 -15.95 5.32
N PRO A 304 1.86 -17.23 5.66
CA PRO A 304 2.77 -17.90 6.63
C PRO A 304 4.25 -17.82 6.26
N ALA A 305 4.58 -17.77 4.97
CA ALA A 305 5.94 -17.57 4.48
C ALA A 305 6.57 -16.24 4.92
N MET A 306 5.76 -15.27 5.37
CA MET A 306 6.23 -14.02 5.94
C MET A 306 7.05 -14.23 7.22
N MET A 307 6.70 -15.22 8.07
CA MET A 307 7.51 -15.57 9.25
C MET A 307 8.92 -15.98 8.86
N TRP A 308 9.05 -16.83 7.85
CA TRP A 308 10.37 -17.26 7.37
C TRP A 308 11.16 -16.09 6.77
N LEU A 309 10.51 -15.23 6.00
CA LEU A 309 11.12 -14.04 5.40
C LEU A 309 11.61 -13.06 6.47
N VAL A 310 10.79 -12.81 7.50
CA VAL A 310 11.12 -11.95 8.65
C VAL A 310 12.30 -12.53 9.42
N THR A 311 12.26 -13.82 9.73
CA THR A 311 13.34 -14.53 10.43
C THR A 311 14.64 -14.49 9.61
N LYS A 312 14.57 -14.79 8.31
CA LYS A 312 15.71 -14.68 7.40
C LYS A 312 16.30 -13.26 7.39
N ASN A 313 15.47 -12.24 7.28
CA ASN A 313 15.93 -10.84 7.25
C ASN A 313 16.52 -10.37 8.59
N MET A 314 16.16 -10.99 9.72
CA MET A 314 16.75 -10.69 11.01
C MET A 314 18.17 -11.27 11.18
N PHE A 315 18.40 -12.46 10.65
CA PHE A 315 19.69 -13.15 10.81
C PHE A 315 20.66 -12.91 9.64
N TRP A 316 20.18 -12.45 8.49
CA TRP A 316 20.96 -12.24 7.27
C TRP A 316 20.84 -10.79 6.79
N ARG A 317 21.13 -9.83 7.70
CA ARG A 317 21.37 -8.45 7.34
C ARG A 317 22.73 -8.33 6.66
N ASN A 318 22.75 -8.39 5.33
CA ASN A 318 23.91 -8.01 4.49
C ASN A 318 23.54 -6.84 3.59
#